data_a0a76f21899895b13044e04c13738971
#
_entry.id   a0a76f21899895b13044e04c13738971
#
_cell.length_a   1.000
_cell.length_b   1.000
_cell.length_c   1.000
_cell.angle_alpha   90.00
_cell.angle_beta   90.00
_cell.angle_gamma   90.00
#
_symmetry.space_group_name_H-M   'P 1'
#
loop_
_entity.id
_entity.type
_entity.pdbx_description
1 polymer ?
#
loop_
_entity_poly.entity_id
_entity_poly.type
_entity_poly.pdbx_seq_one_letter_code
_entity_poly.pdbx_strand_id
1 'polypeptide(L)'
;MSQVYHHPKIGDIRLLPNTRCRGIKYSISSKGALISFNPLFADRVLPLPADKEEWFLRHKERIGRQANKYMYDANSRLQTSAFEIRFVEEARLKDSLSAMLSTSGMLSIRYPSVFCFELPNRQQAIRNIIRQFLIAEAKRIFPEKLRLLASRYGFEYNSLRINTARTRWGSCSTEGNISLSAYMLFLPENLIDFVCVHELCHTREMNHGARFYGELKRIYPNYIEMNKILKTKGKEAFRYI
;
A
#
# COMPACT_ATOMS: atom_id res chain seq x y z
N MET A 1 -19.75 -15.66 -17.70
CA MET A 1 -19.87 -16.01 -16.25
C MET A 1 -18.51 -16.48 -15.78
N SER A 2 -18.09 -16.13 -14.54
CA SER A 2 -16.86 -16.66 -13.96
C SER A 2 -17.10 -18.08 -13.48
N GLN A 3 -16.25 -19.03 -13.88
CA GLN A 3 -16.28 -20.39 -13.35
C GLN A 3 -15.27 -20.52 -12.20
N VAL A 4 -15.50 -21.46 -11.28
CA VAL A 4 -14.58 -21.78 -10.20
C VAL A 4 -14.07 -23.20 -10.45
N TYR A 5 -12.75 -23.35 -10.46
CA TYR A 5 -12.06 -24.63 -10.51
C TYR A 5 -11.50 -24.93 -9.12
N HIS A 6 -11.90 -26.07 -8.54
CA HIS A 6 -11.40 -26.50 -7.25
C HIS A 6 -10.13 -27.33 -7.40
N HIS A 7 -8.98 -26.77 -7.04
CA HIS A 7 -7.69 -27.44 -7.07
C HIS A 7 -7.35 -28.02 -5.70
N PRO A 8 -6.95 -29.31 -5.59
CA PRO A 8 -6.81 -29.99 -4.29
C PRO A 8 -5.80 -29.33 -3.33
N LYS A 9 -4.76 -28.69 -3.84
CA LYS A 9 -3.72 -28.05 -3.01
C LYS A 9 -3.89 -26.53 -2.94
N ILE A 10 -4.37 -25.89 -4.00
CA ILE A 10 -4.49 -24.44 -4.10
C ILE A 10 -5.82 -23.95 -3.51
N GLY A 11 -6.87 -24.74 -3.63
CA GLY A 11 -8.25 -24.38 -3.31
C GLY A 11 -8.93 -23.75 -4.53
N ASP A 12 -9.90 -22.89 -4.31
CA ASP A 12 -10.71 -22.31 -5.36
C ASP A 12 -9.93 -21.34 -6.25
N ILE A 13 -9.92 -21.62 -7.55
CA ILE A 13 -9.33 -20.79 -8.57
C ILE A 13 -10.46 -20.24 -9.43
N ARG A 14 -10.63 -18.94 -9.46
CA ARG A 14 -11.61 -18.29 -10.35
C ARG A 14 -11.07 -18.25 -11.76
N LEU A 15 -11.86 -18.71 -12.71
CA LEU A 15 -11.58 -18.67 -14.13
C LEU A 15 -12.36 -17.51 -14.76
N LEU A 16 -11.66 -16.55 -15.35
CA LEU A 16 -12.24 -15.33 -15.91
C LEU A 16 -11.92 -15.22 -17.40
N PRO A 17 -12.84 -15.58 -18.31
CA PRO A 17 -12.70 -15.29 -19.73
C PRO A 17 -12.61 -13.77 -19.94
N ASN A 18 -11.61 -13.33 -20.70
CA ASN A 18 -11.36 -11.93 -20.99
C ASN A 18 -10.81 -11.76 -22.41
N THR A 19 -11.62 -11.28 -23.33
CA THR A 19 -11.26 -11.07 -24.73
C THR A 19 -10.12 -10.07 -24.95
N ARG A 20 -9.86 -9.18 -23.99
CA ARG A 20 -8.74 -8.23 -24.01
C ARG A 20 -7.42 -8.87 -23.57
N CYS A 21 -7.44 -10.08 -23.03
CA CYS A 21 -6.25 -10.81 -22.63
C CYS A 21 -5.58 -11.41 -23.89
N ARG A 22 -4.27 -11.19 -24.08
CA ARG A 22 -3.53 -11.75 -25.23
C ARG A 22 -3.13 -13.22 -25.05
N GLY A 23 -3.43 -13.83 -23.91
CA GLY A 23 -3.08 -15.21 -23.56
C GLY A 23 -3.70 -15.62 -22.24
N ILE A 24 -2.97 -16.39 -21.42
CA ILE A 24 -3.38 -16.83 -20.09
C ILE A 24 -2.57 -16.06 -19.04
N LYS A 25 -3.25 -15.42 -18.09
CA LYS A 25 -2.65 -14.65 -16.99
C LYS A 25 -3.02 -15.27 -15.64
N TYR A 26 -2.01 -15.63 -14.88
CA TYR A 26 -2.14 -16.19 -13.53
C TYR A 26 -1.96 -15.07 -12.50
N SER A 27 -2.82 -15.03 -11.50
CA SER A 27 -2.72 -14.08 -10.40
C SER A 27 -3.25 -14.68 -9.10
N ILE A 28 -2.67 -14.24 -7.98
CA ILE A 28 -3.12 -14.62 -6.64
C ILE A 28 -3.01 -13.40 -5.72
N SER A 29 -4.00 -13.25 -4.86
CA SER A 29 -4.08 -12.18 -3.88
C SER A 29 -4.75 -12.67 -2.60
N SER A 30 -4.91 -11.81 -1.60
CA SER A 30 -5.72 -12.10 -0.41
C SER A 30 -7.19 -12.44 -0.73
N LYS A 31 -7.66 -12.10 -1.93
CA LYS A 31 -9.01 -12.44 -2.42
C LYS A 31 -9.08 -13.81 -3.12
N GLY A 32 -7.97 -14.55 -3.18
CA GLY A 32 -7.86 -15.87 -3.79
C GLY A 32 -7.11 -15.90 -5.11
N ALA A 33 -7.08 -17.09 -5.72
CA ALA A 33 -6.45 -17.35 -6.99
C ALA A 33 -7.38 -17.01 -8.17
N LEU A 34 -6.80 -16.48 -9.23
CA LEU A 34 -7.52 -16.08 -10.44
C LEU A 34 -6.69 -16.40 -11.69
N ILE A 35 -7.32 -17.02 -12.68
CA ILE A 35 -6.77 -17.18 -14.03
C ILE A 35 -7.65 -16.38 -14.98
N SER A 36 -7.08 -15.36 -15.62
CA SER A 36 -7.73 -14.59 -16.67
C SER A 36 -7.17 -15.06 -18.02
N PHE A 37 -8.01 -15.35 -18.98
CA PHE A 37 -7.57 -15.90 -20.26
C PHE A 37 -8.44 -15.45 -21.44
N ASN A 38 -7.83 -15.37 -22.62
CA ASN A 38 -8.60 -15.19 -23.85
C ASN A 38 -9.35 -16.50 -24.14
N PRO A 39 -10.65 -16.46 -24.49
CA PRO A 39 -11.44 -17.65 -24.80
C PRO A 39 -10.82 -18.59 -25.85
N LEU A 40 -9.98 -18.09 -26.76
CA LEU A 40 -9.23 -18.88 -27.71
C LEU A 40 -8.22 -19.86 -27.07
N PHE A 41 -7.88 -19.68 -25.79
CA PHE A 41 -6.97 -20.55 -25.05
C PHE A 41 -7.68 -21.35 -23.94
N ALA A 42 -9.00 -21.46 -24.00
CA ALA A 42 -9.79 -22.12 -22.95
C ALA A 42 -9.36 -23.57 -22.71
N ASP A 43 -9.02 -24.29 -23.75
CA ASP A 43 -8.50 -25.67 -23.73
C ASP A 43 -7.14 -25.82 -23.04
N ARG A 44 -6.37 -24.73 -22.90
CA ARG A 44 -5.04 -24.69 -22.32
C ARG A 44 -5.02 -24.16 -20.89
N VAL A 45 -6.17 -23.81 -20.34
CA VAL A 45 -6.27 -23.27 -18.97
C VAL A 45 -6.18 -24.37 -17.93
N LEU A 46 -6.76 -25.52 -18.24
CA LEU A 46 -6.76 -26.72 -17.39
C LEU A 46 -6.41 -27.98 -18.21
N PRO A 47 -5.70 -28.95 -17.62
CA PRO A 47 -5.17 -28.97 -16.25
C PRO A 47 -4.11 -27.89 -16.03
N LEU A 48 -3.98 -27.44 -14.78
CA LEU A 48 -3.01 -26.42 -14.42
C LEU A 48 -1.57 -26.95 -14.65
N PRO A 49 -0.72 -26.25 -15.43
CA PRO A 49 0.67 -26.67 -15.62
C PRO A 49 1.43 -26.75 -14.27
N ALA A 50 2.32 -27.75 -14.13
CA ALA A 50 3.04 -28.01 -12.87
C ALA A 50 3.85 -26.78 -12.38
N ASP A 51 4.48 -26.03 -13.27
CA ASP A 51 5.19 -24.79 -12.95
C ASP A 51 4.27 -23.70 -12.39
N LYS A 52 3.02 -23.66 -12.87
CA LYS A 52 1.99 -22.72 -12.38
C LYS A 52 1.40 -23.19 -11.06
N GLU A 53 1.21 -24.49 -10.87
CA GLU A 53 0.81 -25.05 -9.57
C GLU A 53 1.83 -24.67 -8.49
N GLU A 54 3.12 -24.91 -8.74
CA GLU A 54 4.19 -24.55 -7.82
C GLU A 54 4.26 -23.04 -7.58
N TRP A 55 4.08 -22.24 -8.64
CA TRP A 55 4.02 -20.79 -8.52
C TRP A 55 2.87 -20.33 -7.61
N PHE A 56 1.66 -20.87 -7.77
CA PHE A 56 0.52 -20.58 -6.91
C PHE A 56 0.77 -20.94 -5.45
N LEU A 57 1.32 -22.13 -5.19
CA LEU A 57 1.60 -22.62 -3.82
C LEU A 57 2.63 -21.72 -3.13
N ARG A 58 3.74 -21.39 -3.79
CA ARG A 58 4.76 -20.47 -3.24
C ARG A 58 4.18 -19.08 -2.94
N HIS A 59 3.34 -18.56 -3.82
CA HIS A 59 2.74 -17.24 -3.61
C HIS A 59 1.63 -17.25 -2.55
N LYS A 60 0.83 -18.33 -2.46
CA LYS A 60 -0.16 -18.53 -1.41
C LYS A 60 0.49 -18.58 -0.03
N GLU A 61 1.58 -19.34 0.10
CA GLU A 61 2.36 -19.40 1.33
C GLU A 61 2.95 -18.03 1.71
N ARG A 62 3.48 -17.30 0.74
CA ARG A 62 4.00 -15.92 0.96
C ARG A 62 2.90 -14.97 1.42
N ILE A 63 1.72 -15.04 0.84
CA ILE A 63 0.56 -14.21 1.24
C ILE A 63 0.09 -14.61 2.64
N GLY A 64 0.02 -15.92 2.94
CA GLY A 64 -0.32 -16.43 4.28
C GLY A 64 0.69 -15.99 5.35
N ARG A 65 1.99 -16.07 5.05
CA ARG A 65 3.04 -15.56 5.97
C ARG A 65 2.94 -14.04 6.16
N GLN A 66 2.58 -13.27 5.14
CA GLN A 66 2.35 -11.83 5.29
C GLN A 66 1.08 -11.54 6.09
N ALA A 67 0.00 -12.27 5.88
CA ALA A 67 -1.25 -12.11 6.64
C ALA A 67 -1.06 -12.43 8.14
N ASN A 68 -0.30 -13.49 8.46
CA ASN A 68 0.00 -13.88 9.85
C ASN A 68 1.03 -12.98 10.54
N LYS A 69 1.80 -12.19 9.78
CA LYS A 69 2.94 -11.45 10.33
C LYS A 69 2.57 -10.15 11.04
N TYR A 70 1.39 -9.60 10.78
CA TYR A 70 0.97 -8.26 11.22
C TYR A 70 -0.46 -8.24 11.73
N MET A 71 -0.72 -9.03 12.75
CA MET A 71 -1.98 -8.95 13.49
C MET A 71 -1.87 -7.86 14.55
N TYR A 72 -2.86 -6.99 14.56
CA TYR A 72 -3.05 -6.04 15.63
C TYR A 72 -3.58 -6.76 16.87
N ASP A 73 -3.16 -6.30 18.04
CA ASP A 73 -3.63 -6.71 19.35
C ASP A 73 -3.87 -5.50 20.27
N ALA A 74 -4.31 -5.74 21.48
CA ALA A 74 -4.56 -4.69 22.48
C ALA A 74 -3.31 -3.86 22.83
N ASN A 75 -2.12 -4.46 22.71
CA ASN A 75 -0.84 -3.83 23.05
C ASN A 75 -0.17 -3.17 21.84
N SER A 76 -0.74 -3.32 20.67
CA SER A 76 -0.18 -2.74 19.44
C SER A 76 -0.10 -1.23 19.52
N ARG A 77 1.08 -0.69 19.25
CA ARG A 77 1.35 0.75 19.17
C ARG A 77 2.08 1.04 17.88
N LEU A 78 1.61 2.02 17.14
CA LEU A 78 2.23 2.42 15.88
C LEU A 78 2.46 3.91 15.89
N GLN A 79 3.64 4.30 15.42
CA GLN A 79 4.00 5.69 15.22
C GLN A 79 3.95 6.03 13.74
N THR A 80 3.28 7.13 13.41
CA THR A 80 3.34 7.78 12.10
C THR A 80 4.00 9.16 12.24
N SER A 81 4.31 9.81 11.14
CA SER A 81 4.79 11.20 11.15
C SER A 81 3.71 12.20 11.58
N ALA A 82 2.44 11.81 11.56
CA ALA A 82 1.30 12.70 11.88
C ALA A 82 0.64 12.39 13.22
N PHE A 83 0.60 11.11 13.64
CA PHE A 83 -0.08 10.70 14.86
C PHE A 83 0.43 9.33 15.35
N GLU A 84 0.23 9.10 16.66
CA GLU A 84 0.41 7.78 17.28
C GLU A 84 -0.92 7.01 17.27
N ILE A 85 -0.88 5.68 17.04
CA ILE A 85 -2.05 4.80 17.09
C ILE A 85 -1.98 3.94 18.33
N ARG A 86 -3.06 3.94 19.11
CA ARG A 86 -3.24 3.07 20.29
C ARG A 86 -4.58 2.39 20.28
N PHE A 87 -4.64 1.23 20.91
CA PHE A 87 -5.85 0.47 21.16
C PHE A 87 -6.30 0.66 22.60
N VAL A 88 -7.59 0.94 22.81
CA VAL A 88 -8.17 1.25 24.13
C VAL A 88 -9.43 0.41 24.30
N GLU A 89 -9.47 -0.36 25.37
CA GLU A 89 -10.69 -1.08 25.73
C GLU A 89 -11.76 -0.10 26.22
N GLU A 90 -12.97 -0.25 25.71
CA GLU A 90 -14.14 0.55 26.06
C GLU A 90 -15.34 -0.36 26.35
N ALA A 91 -15.59 -0.66 27.61
CA ALA A 91 -16.62 -1.60 28.06
C ALA A 91 -18.05 -1.22 27.62
N ARG A 92 -18.29 0.06 27.31
CA ARG A 92 -19.61 0.52 26.82
C ARG A 92 -19.91 0.14 25.37
N LEU A 93 -18.90 -0.24 24.60
CA LEU A 93 -19.07 -0.70 23.22
C LEU A 93 -19.61 -2.13 23.23
N LYS A 94 -20.67 -2.39 22.44
CA LYS A 94 -21.28 -3.73 22.36
C LYS A 94 -20.50 -4.66 21.39
N ASP A 95 -20.32 -4.25 20.14
CA ASP A 95 -19.69 -5.10 19.10
C ASP A 95 -18.99 -4.30 17.98
N SER A 96 -18.88 -3.01 18.11
CA SER A 96 -18.29 -2.13 17.08
C SER A 96 -17.00 -1.50 17.54
N LEU A 97 -16.10 -1.23 16.58
CA LEU A 97 -14.95 -0.37 16.80
C LEU A 97 -15.37 1.10 16.69
N SER A 98 -14.81 1.95 17.52
CA SER A 98 -14.84 3.40 17.32
C SER A 98 -13.41 3.94 17.26
N ALA A 99 -13.22 5.08 16.61
CA ALA A 99 -11.90 5.69 16.53
C ALA A 99 -12.01 7.21 16.58
N MET A 100 -11.06 7.83 17.29
CA MET A 100 -10.98 9.28 17.43
C MET A 100 -9.51 9.70 17.38
N LEU A 101 -9.21 10.69 16.55
CA LEU A 101 -7.93 11.37 16.56
C LEU A 101 -8.04 12.62 17.45
N SER A 102 -7.23 12.66 18.48
CA SER A 102 -7.16 13.83 19.38
C SER A 102 -6.35 14.97 18.76
N THR A 103 -6.53 16.16 19.28
CA THR A 103 -5.71 17.33 18.92
C THR A 103 -4.23 17.18 19.32
N SER A 104 -3.93 16.30 20.27
CA SER A 104 -2.56 15.97 20.68
C SER A 104 -1.88 14.95 19.75
N GLY A 105 -2.52 14.54 18.64
CA GLY A 105 -1.94 13.60 17.67
C GLY A 105 -2.01 12.14 18.13
N MET A 106 -3.03 11.75 18.90
CA MET A 106 -3.26 10.35 19.28
C MET A 106 -4.52 9.81 18.61
N LEU A 107 -4.39 8.79 17.75
CA LEU A 107 -5.50 8.01 17.23
C LEU A 107 -5.82 6.87 18.19
N SER A 108 -6.90 7.00 18.94
CA SER A 108 -7.42 5.96 19.83
C SER A 108 -8.42 5.10 19.06
N ILE A 109 -8.09 3.83 18.83
CA ILE A 109 -9.02 2.82 18.30
C ILE A 109 -9.61 2.08 19.49
N ARG A 110 -10.89 2.32 19.77
CA ARG A 110 -11.59 1.75 20.91
C ARG A 110 -12.29 0.47 20.52
N TYR A 111 -12.19 -0.56 21.35
CA TYR A 111 -12.76 -1.88 21.14
C TYR A 111 -13.51 -2.38 22.36
N PRO A 112 -14.57 -3.22 22.21
CA PRO A 112 -15.32 -3.80 23.32
C PRO A 112 -14.53 -4.90 24.03
N SER A 113 -14.81 -5.13 25.32
CA SER A 113 -14.13 -6.16 26.14
C SER A 113 -14.17 -7.58 25.54
N VAL A 114 -15.20 -7.89 24.75
CA VAL A 114 -15.36 -9.18 24.06
C VAL A 114 -14.73 -9.21 22.66
N PHE A 115 -13.86 -8.24 22.33
CA PHE A 115 -13.29 -8.15 20.99
C PHE A 115 -12.19 -9.20 20.76
N CYS A 116 -12.42 -10.07 19.77
CA CYS A 116 -11.43 -11.07 19.38
C CYS A 116 -10.56 -10.53 18.24
N PHE A 117 -9.31 -10.17 18.55
CA PHE A 117 -8.36 -9.63 17.58
C PHE A 117 -7.93 -10.67 16.53
N GLU A 118 -7.99 -11.95 16.83
CA GLU A 118 -7.57 -13.05 15.95
C GLU A 118 -8.46 -13.21 14.72
N LEU A 119 -9.69 -12.72 14.78
CA LEU A 119 -10.64 -12.85 13.68
C LEU A 119 -10.23 -11.99 12.46
N PRO A 120 -10.15 -12.57 11.25
CA PRO A 120 -9.71 -11.87 10.05
C PRO A 120 -10.56 -10.64 9.69
N ASN A 121 -11.88 -10.70 9.93
CA ASN A 121 -12.78 -9.57 9.69
C ASN A 121 -12.51 -8.42 10.66
N ARG A 122 -12.14 -8.69 11.91
CA ARG A 122 -11.76 -7.69 12.92
C ARG A 122 -10.44 -7.02 12.55
N GLN A 123 -9.44 -7.79 12.13
CA GLN A 123 -8.19 -7.27 11.61
C GLN A 123 -8.41 -6.37 10.38
N GLN A 124 -9.31 -6.76 9.50
CA GLN A 124 -9.64 -5.93 8.32
C GLN A 124 -10.36 -4.64 8.71
N ALA A 125 -11.24 -4.67 9.70
CA ALA A 125 -11.90 -3.48 10.23
C ALA A 125 -10.88 -2.48 10.81
N ILE A 126 -9.93 -2.96 11.62
CA ILE A 126 -8.83 -2.15 12.14
C ILE A 126 -8.02 -1.50 11.01
N ARG A 127 -7.58 -2.28 10.01
CA ARG A 127 -6.84 -1.76 8.85
C ARG A 127 -7.64 -0.71 8.09
N ASN A 128 -8.95 -0.89 7.95
CA ASN A 128 -9.81 0.09 7.28
C ASN A 128 -9.87 1.40 8.05
N ILE A 129 -10.01 1.35 9.38
CA ILE A 129 -9.98 2.54 10.24
C ILE A 129 -8.66 3.28 10.08
N ILE A 130 -7.53 2.60 10.29
CA ILE A 130 -6.19 3.20 10.16
C ILE A 130 -6.03 3.84 8.78
N ARG A 131 -6.42 3.15 7.72
CA ARG A 131 -6.35 3.67 6.34
C ARG A 131 -7.16 4.95 6.16
N GLN A 132 -8.36 5.05 6.74
CA GLN A 132 -9.19 6.25 6.64
C GLN A 132 -8.51 7.46 7.29
N PHE A 133 -7.93 7.30 8.47
CA PHE A 133 -7.20 8.37 9.16
C PHE A 133 -5.91 8.75 8.42
N LEU A 134 -5.16 7.78 7.90
CA LEU A 134 -3.99 8.08 7.06
C LEU A 134 -4.36 8.87 5.82
N ILE A 135 -5.45 8.55 5.13
CA ILE A 135 -5.92 9.32 3.97
C ILE A 135 -6.33 10.73 4.37
N ALA A 136 -7.07 10.89 5.46
CA ALA A 136 -7.50 12.20 5.93
C ALA A 136 -6.30 13.10 6.27
N GLU A 137 -5.35 12.59 7.03
CA GLU A 137 -4.14 13.33 7.42
C GLU A 137 -3.20 13.59 6.25
N ALA A 138 -3.02 12.63 5.34
CA ALA A 138 -2.24 12.84 4.13
C ALA A 138 -2.84 13.95 3.23
N LYS A 139 -4.17 13.99 3.10
CA LYS A 139 -4.86 15.07 2.38
C LYS A 139 -4.71 16.43 3.05
N ARG A 140 -4.54 16.48 4.36
CA ARG A 140 -4.30 17.70 5.13
C ARG A 140 -2.85 18.18 5.02
N ILE A 141 -1.88 17.25 5.09
CA ILE A 141 -0.45 17.57 5.24
C ILE A 141 0.26 17.70 3.88
N PHE A 142 0.07 16.73 2.97
CA PHE A 142 0.89 16.63 1.77
C PHE A 142 0.71 17.76 0.75
N PRO A 143 -0.49 18.37 0.56
CA PRO A 143 -0.61 19.50 -0.38
C PRO A 143 0.30 20.67 -0.02
N GLU A 144 0.30 21.08 1.23
CA GLU A 144 1.14 22.20 1.69
C GLU A 144 2.62 21.83 1.66
N LYS A 145 2.97 20.61 2.12
CA LYS A 145 4.34 20.12 2.06
C LYS A 145 4.89 20.09 0.62
N LEU A 146 4.12 19.54 -0.32
CA LEU A 146 4.53 19.48 -1.74
C LEU A 146 4.68 20.88 -2.34
N ARG A 147 3.73 21.79 -2.03
CA ARG A 147 3.76 23.19 -2.48
C ARG A 147 5.03 23.90 -1.97
N LEU A 148 5.35 23.75 -0.70
CA LEU A 148 6.54 24.36 -0.08
C LEU A 148 7.84 23.82 -0.72
N LEU A 149 7.94 22.49 -0.94
CA LEU A 149 9.11 21.89 -1.57
C LEU A 149 9.23 22.31 -3.05
N ALA A 150 8.12 22.36 -3.79
CA ALA A 150 8.09 22.83 -5.16
C ALA A 150 8.57 24.27 -5.26
N SER A 151 8.03 25.18 -4.44
CA SER A 151 8.44 26.59 -4.39
C SER A 151 9.94 26.72 -4.00
N ARG A 152 10.38 25.99 -2.98
CA ARG A 152 11.76 26.05 -2.48
C ARG A 152 12.81 25.65 -3.52
N TYR A 153 12.49 24.68 -4.36
CA TYR A 153 13.44 24.13 -5.34
C TYR A 153 13.12 24.52 -6.79
N GLY A 154 12.12 25.38 -6.98
CA GLY A 154 11.74 25.94 -8.28
C GLY A 154 11.08 24.92 -9.20
N PHE A 155 10.33 23.95 -8.66
CA PHE A 155 9.54 23.01 -9.45
C PHE A 155 8.11 23.50 -9.64
N GLU A 156 7.51 23.08 -10.76
CA GLU A 156 6.09 23.24 -11.05
C GLU A 156 5.45 21.86 -11.21
N TYR A 157 4.20 21.71 -10.76
CA TYR A 157 3.39 20.52 -10.94
C TYR A 157 1.93 20.91 -11.19
N ASN A 158 1.19 20.06 -11.88
CA ASN A 158 -0.18 20.36 -12.28
C ASN A 158 -1.19 20.05 -11.14
N SER A 159 -1.13 18.86 -10.58
CA SER A 159 -2.07 18.44 -9.53
C SER A 159 -1.43 17.45 -8.56
N LEU A 160 -2.04 17.32 -7.36
CA LEU A 160 -1.71 16.31 -6.38
C LEU A 160 -2.92 15.43 -6.08
N ARG A 161 -2.73 14.11 -6.17
CA ARG A 161 -3.69 13.11 -5.74
C ARG A 161 -3.12 12.25 -4.60
N ILE A 162 -3.92 12.00 -3.56
CA ILE A 162 -3.58 11.05 -2.50
C ILE A 162 -4.23 9.70 -2.81
N ASN A 163 -3.44 8.63 -2.74
CA ASN A 163 -3.88 7.26 -2.95
C ASN A 163 -3.45 6.34 -1.79
N THR A 164 -3.68 5.05 -1.90
CA THR A 164 -3.27 4.01 -0.95
C THR A 164 -2.49 2.89 -1.65
N ALA A 165 -1.60 3.26 -2.55
CA ALA A 165 -0.72 2.30 -3.22
C ALA A 165 0.26 1.68 -2.21
N ARG A 166 0.49 0.35 -2.35
CA ARG A 166 1.40 -0.43 -1.50
C ARG A 166 2.70 -0.81 -2.21
N THR A 167 2.83 -0.49 -3.47
CA THR A 167 3.97 -0.89 -4.31
C THR A 167 4.91 0.26 -4.63
N ARG A 168 4.45 1.50 -4.40
CA ARG A 168 5.20 2.72 -4.66
C ARG A 168 4.74 3.84 -3.72
N TRP A 169 5.63 4.73 -3.40
CA TRP A 169 5.38 5.87 -2.51
C TRP A 169 4.74 7.03 -3.25
N GLY A 170 5.16 7.25 -4.50
CA GLY A 170 4.64 8.28 -5.38
C GLY A 170 4.67 7.89 -6.84
N SER A 171 4.19 8.75 -7.69
CA SER A 171 4.33 8.74 -9.16
C SER A 171 3.99 10.10 -9.72
N CYS A 172 4.66 10.46 -10.82
CA CYS A 172 4.36 11.64 -11.61
C CYS A 172 3.95 11.23 -13.04
N SER A 173 2.95 11.87 -13.63
CA SER A 173 2.61 11.68 -15.05
C SER A 173 3.35 12.67 -15.94
N THR A 174 3.32 12.43 -17.25
CA THR A 174 3.89 13.35 -18.26
C THR A 174 3.27 14.74 -18.24
N GLU A 175 2.04 14.86 -17.76
CA GLU A 175 1.35 16.14 -17.58
C GLU A 175 1.68 16.81 -16.24
N GLY A 176 2.64 16.30 -15.45
CA GLY A 176 2.99 16.86 -14.16
C GLY A 176 1.97 16.59 -13.05
N ASN A 177 1.10 15.57 -13.19
CA ASN A 177 0.19 15.16 -12.13
C ASN A 177 0.90 14.22 -11.16
N ILE A 178 1.05 14.66 -9.92
CA ILE A 178 1.71 13.89 -8.86
C ILE A 178 0.68 13.11 -8.06
N SER A 179 1.00 11.86 -7.74
CA SER A 179 0.19 11.01 -6.89
C SER A 179 1.05 10.46 -5.75
N LEU A 180 0.64 10.68 -4.48
CA LEU A 180 1.37 10.24 -3.30
C LEU A 180 0.55 9.24 -2.49
N SER A 181 1.22 8.23 -1.93
CA SER A 181 0.57 7.26 -1.07
C SER A 181 0.40 7.81 0.35
N ALA A 182 -0.81 7.73 0.90
CA ALA A 182 -1.09 8.07 2.30
C ALA A 182 -0.23 7.26 3.27
N TYR A 183 0.26 6.10 2.86
CA TYR A 183 1.15 5.26 3.66
C TYR A 183 2.54 5.85 3.86
N MET A 184 2.90 6.93 3.15
CA MET A 184 4.10 7.70 3.43
C MET A 184 4.11 8.26 4.85
N LEU A 185 2.95 8.43 5.50
CA LEU A 185 2.89 8.86 6.90
C LEU A 185 3.55 7.87 7.88
N PHE A 186 3.82 6.62 7.49
CA PHE A 186 4.65 5.70 8.25
C PHE A 186 6.16 5.93 8.08
N LEU A 187 6.56 6.81 7.17
CA LEU A 187 7.95 7.20 6.98
C LEU A 187 8.33 8.37 7.90
N PRO A 188 9.60 8.49 8.30
CA PRO A 188 10.13 9.72 8.87
C PRO A 188 9.97 10.90 7.91
N GLU A 189 9.86 12.10 8.46
CA GLU A 189 9.53 13.30 7.69
C GLU A 189 10.55 13.61 6.59
N ASN A 190 11.84 13.42 6.86
CA ASN A 190 12.90 13.59 5.88
C ASN A 190 12.79 12.63 4.67
N LEU A 191 12.24 11.42 4.86
CA LEU A 191 11.98 10.50 3.76
C LEU A 191 10.70 10.85 3.01
N ILE A 192 9.70 11.44 3.67
CA ILE A 192 8.52 12.00 3.00
C ILE A 192 8.95 13.11 2.06
N ASP A 193 9.77 14.05 2.55
CA ASP A 193 10.31 15.16 1.75
C ASP A 193 11.13 14.65 0.57
N PHE A 194 11.97 13.65 0.81
CA PHE A 194 12.77 13.01 -0.24
C PHE A 194 11.89 12.40 -1.35
N VAL A 195 10.82 11.69 -0.99
CA VAL A 195 9.87 11.14 -1.98
C VAL A 195 9.16 12.27 -2.72
N CYS A 196 8.69 13.31 -2.03
CA CYS A 196 8.06 14.45 -2.67
C CYS A 196 8.99 15.12 -3.71
N VAL A 197 10.26 15.35 -3.35
CA VAL A 197 11.24 15.92 -4.28
C VAL A 197 11.55 14.97 -5.44
N HIS A 198 11.61 13.66 -5.18
CA HIS A 198 11.77 12.64 -6.24
C HIS A 198 10.64 12.76 -7.28
N GLU A 199 9.40 12.87 -6.84
CA GLU A 199 8.25 13.03 -7.75
C GLU A 199 8.24 14.41 -8.44
N LEU A 200 8.70 15.46 -7.77
CA LEU A 200 8.90 16.76 -8.38
C LEU A 200 9.99 16.75 -9.46
N CYS A 201 11.08 16.02 -9.28
CA CYS A 201 12.09 15.85 -10.33
C CYS A 201 11.50 15.23 -11.61
N HIS A 202 10.51 14.35 -11.48
CA HIS A 202 9.81 13.77 -12.63
C HIS A 202 8.98 14.79 -13.43
N THR A 203 8.64 15.95 -12.89
CA THR A 203 7.97 17.00 -13.69
C THR A 203 8.90 17.62 -14.75
N ARG A 204 10.22 17.44 -14.62
CA ARG A 204 11.22 17.87 -15.59
C ARG A 204 11.82 16.71 -16.38
N GLU A 205 12.09 15.61 -15.70
CA GLU A 205 12.80 14.44 -16.28
C GLU A 205 12.06 13.15 -15.92
N MET A 206 11.29 12.64 -16.86
CA MET A 206 10.44 11.46 -16.64
C MET A 206 11.23 10.17 -16.39
N ASN A 207 12.41 10.03 -17.00
CA ASN A 207 13.23 8.83 -16.90
C ASN A 207 14.35 9.02 -15.86
N HIS A 208 14.66 7.97 -15.10
CA HIS A 208 15.75 7.94 -14.13
C HIS A 208 17.13 7.91 -14.82
N GLY A 209 17.39 8.88 -15.71
CA GLY A 209 18.66 9.08 -16.40
C GLY A 209 19.59 10.07 -15.69
N ALA A 210 20.70 10.41 -16.32
CA ALA A 210 21.71 11.33 -15.76
C ALA A 210 21.11 12.70 -15.37
N ARG A 211 20.18 13.25 -16.16
CA ARG A 211 19.53 14.53 -15.88
C ARG A 211 18.64 14.45 -14.63
N PHE A 212 17.84 13.40 -14.51
CA PHE A 212 17.03 13.15 -13.31
C PHE A 212 17.89 13.10 -12.05
N TYR A 213 18.94 12.25 -12.07
CA TYR A 213 19.83 12.13 -10.92
C TYR A 213 20.67 13.39 -10.68
N GLY A 214 20.92 14.21 -11.71
CA GLY A 214 21.53 15.51 -11.58
C GLY A 214 20.67 16.48 -10.76
N GLU A 215 19.36 16.59 -11.10
CA GLU A 215 18.40 17.38 -10.33
C GLU A 215 18.24 16.87 -8.89
N LEU A 216 18.07 15.58 -8.72
CA LEU A 216 17.89 14.98 -7.38
C LEU A 216 19.16 15.18 -6.52
N LYS A 217 20.35 15.02 -7.08
CA LYS A 217 21.65 15.19 -6.39
C LYS A 217 21.89 16.65 -5.98
N ARG A 218 21.40 17.61 -6.77
CA ARG A 218 21.49 19.04 -6.44
C ARG A 218 20.81 19.36 -5.11
N ILE A 219 19.71 18.66 -4.81
CA ILE A 219 18.88 18.87 -3.60
C ILE A 219 19.30 17.90 -2.50
N TYR A 220 19.53 16.65 -2.85
CA TYR A 220 19.95 15.57 -1.96
C TYR A 220 21.28 14.95 -2.44
N PRO A 221 22.42 15.52 -2.07
CA PRO A 221 23.74 14.97 -2.45
C PRO A 221 23.90 13.49 -2.04
N ASN A 222 23.26 13.09 -0.93
CA ASN A 222 23.25 11.74 -0.37
C ASN A 222 22.05 10.89 -0.86
N TYR A 223 21.44 11.19 -2.01
CA TYR A 223 20.24 10.51 -2.51
C TYR A 223 20.36 8.98 -2.60
N ILE A 224 21.57 8.45 -2.82
CA ILE A 224 21.83 7.00 -2.87
C ILE A 224 21.57 6.38 -1.49
N GLU A 225 22.03 7.01 -0.43
CA GLU A 225 21.80 6.59 0.93
C GLU A 225 20.33 6.72 1.31
N MET A 226 19.71 7.85 0.99
CA MET A 226 18.27 8.07 1.20
C MET A 226 17.42 6.98 0.54
N ASN A 227 17.75 6.56 -0.68
CA ASN A 227 17.08 5.45 -1.36
C ASN A 227 17.25 4.11 -0.62
N LYS A 228 18.44 3.83 -0.06
CA LYS A 228 18.68 2.61 0.74
C LYS A 228 17.83 2.62 2.02
N ILE A 229 17.81 3.75 2.72
CA ILE A 229 17.01 3.93 3.94
C ILE A 229 15.51 3.80 3.61
N LEU A 230 15.04 4.43 2.52
CA LEU A 230 13.65 4.36 2.06
C LEU A 230 13.22 2.90 1.76
N LYS A 231 14.09 2.09 1.14
CA LYS A 231 13.81 0.66 0.91
C LYS A 231 13.66 -0.12 2.21
N THR A 232 14.49 0.17 3.21
CA THR A 232 14.44 -0.51 4.52
C THR A 232 13.20 -0.07 5.30
N LYS A 233 12.99 1.24 5.45
CA LYS A 233 11.82 1.81 6.13
C LYS A 233 10.50 1.46 5.41
N GLY A 234 10.53 1.35 4.09
CA GLY A 234 9.40 0.88 3.31
C GLY A 234 8.96 -0.54 3.66
N LYS A 235 9.91 -1.44 3.86
CA LYS A 235 9.60 -2.80 4.31
C LYS A 235 8.98 -2.82 5.72
N GLU A 236 9.41 -1.95 6.60
CA GLU A 236 8.83 -1.78 7.94
C GLU A 236 7.42 -1.19 7.86
N ALA A 237 7.24 -0.10 7.13
CA ALA A 237 5.96 0.59 6.99
C ALA A 237 4.86 -0.31 6.39
N PHE A 238 5.21 -1.06 5.34
CA PHE A 238 4.26 -2.00 4.73
C PHE A 238 3.90 -3.20 5.62
N ARG A 239 4.51 -3.32 6.79
CA ARG A 239 4.09 -4.29 7.81
C ARG A 239 2.70 -4.01 8.37
N TYR A 240 2.33 -2.77 8.47
CA TYR A 240 1.13 -2.32 9.16
C TYR A 240 -0.11 -2.15 8.24
N ILE A 241 0.00 -2.56 6.96
CA ILE A 241 -1.01 -2.25 5.96
C ILE A 241 -1.66 -3.50 5.37
#